data_87b69ad66e4f8da65d7f2e9c6e547717
#
_entry.id   87b69ad66e4f8da65d7f2e9c6e547717
#
_cell.length_a   1.000
_cell.length_b   1.000
_cell.length_c   1.000
_cell.angle_alpha   90.00
_cell.angle_beta   90.00
_cell.angle_gamma   90.00
#
_symmetry.space_group_name_H-M   'P 1'
#
loop_
_entity.id
_entity.type
_entity.pdbx_description
1 polymer ?
#
loop_
_entity_poly.entity_id
_entity_poly.type
_entity_poly.pdbx_seq_one_letter_code
_entity_poly.pdbx_strand_id
1 'polypeptide(L)' 'MEKVFLDIMVNGKFYKQLTYYYSKLFIIDADEVKAFVLQKLPTLKNKEFTIKFTNKI' A
#
# COMPACT_ATOMS: atom_id res chain seq x y z
N MET A 1 -16.33 7.15 -0.33
CA MET A 1 -14.91 6.81 -0.18
C MET A 1 -14.37 6.20 -1.44
N GLU A 2 -13.18 6.61 -1.79
CA GLU A 2 -12.47 6.03 -2.92
C GLU A 2 -11.59 4.89 -2.44
N LYS A 3 -11.21 4.02 -3.36
CA LYS A 3 -10.28 2.94 -3.03
C LYS A 3 -9.19 2.87 -4.08
N VAL A 4 -8.03 2.43 -3.65
CA VAL A 4 -6.90 2.20 -4.53
C VAL A 4 -6.27 0.88 -4.12
N PHE A 5 -5.73 0.17 -5.11
CA PHE A 5 -5.05 -1.08 -4.84
C PHE A 5 -3.57 -0.82 -4.67
N LEU A 6 -3.01 -1.43 -3.66
CA LEU A 6 -1.59 -1.30 -3.33
C LEU A 6 -0.90 -2.60 -3.70
N ASP A 7 -0.11 -2.56 -4.75
CA ASP A 7 0.68 -3.73 -5.15
C ASP A 7 2.01 -3.65 -4.41
N ILE A 8 2.22 -4.59 -3.50
CA ILE A 8 3.41 -4.62 -2.67
C ILE A 8 4.46 -5.46 -3.37
N MET A 9 5.62 -4.84 -3.61
CA MET A 9 6.74 -5.48 -4.27
C MET A 9 7.87 -5.65 -3.28
N VAL A 10 8.41 -6.85 -3.19
CA VAL A 10 9.57 -7.16 -2.35
C VAL A 10 10.68 -7.69 -3.25
N ASN A 11 11.84 -7.06 -3.19
CA ASN A 11 12.98 -7.42 -4.03
C ASN A 11 12.63 -7.42 -5.53
N GLY A 12 11.78 -6.48 -5.93
CA GLY A 12 11.37 -6.36 -7.32
C GLY A 12 10.35 -7.37 -7.79
N LYS A 13 9.82 -8.18 -6.87
CA LYS A 13 8.81 -9.18 -7.22
C LYS A 13 7.50 -8.87 -6.51
N PHE A 14 6.42 -9.13 -7.19
CA PHE A 14 5.10 -8.98 -6.60
C PHE A 14 4.96 -9.88 -5.37
N TYR A 15 4.51 -9.31 -4.26
CA TYR A 15 4.32 -10.04 -3.03
C TYR A 15 2.83 -10.19 -2.68
N LYS A 16 2.12 -9.07 -2.59
CA LYS A 16 0.72 -9.08 -2.21
C LYS A 16 0.04 -7.79 -2.67
N GLN A 17 -1.28 -7.86 -2.84
CA GLN A 17 -2.09 -6.69 -3.15
C GLN A 17 -3.02 -6.41 -1.98
N LEU A 18 -3.07 -5.15 -1.56
CA LEU A 18 -3.97 -4.69 -0.53
C LEU A 18 -4.90 -3.64 -1.09
N THR A 19 -6.06 -3.47 -0.46
CA THR A 19 -7.00 -2.41 -0.82
C THR A 19 -6.93 -1.33 0.24
N TYR A 20 -6.75 -0.10 -0.20
CA TYR A 20 -6.67 1.05 0.69
C TYR A 20 -7.81 2.00 0.38
N TYR A 21 -8.56 2.40 1.41
CA TYR A 21 -9.68 3.30 1.28
C TYR A 21 -9.28 4.69 1.74
N TYR A 22 -9.69 5.70 0.99
CA TYR A 22 -9.35 7.08 1.32
C TYR A 22 -10.49 7.99 0.93
N SER A 23 -10.49 9.21 1.49
CA SER A 23 -11.46 10.23 1.15
C SER A 23 -10.88 11.14 0.07
N LYS A 24 -11.70 11.53 -0.90
CA LYS A 24 -11.29 12.47 -1.93
C LYS A 24 -10.84 13.82 -1.37
N LEU A 25 -11.33 14.15 -0.17
CA LEU A 25 -11.02 15.42 0.46
C LEU A 25 -9.64 15.45 1.11
N PHE A 26 -8.98 14.30 1.23
CA PHE A 26 -7.68 14.19 1.87
C PHE A 26 -6.63 13.73 0.88
N ILE A 27 -5.43 14.26 1.07
CA ILE A 27 -4.28 13.84 0.29
C ILE A 27 -3.78 12.52 0.87
N ILE A 28 -3.46 11.57 -0.02
CA ILE A 28 -2.87 10.31 0.42
C ILE A 28 -1.45 10.58 0.90
N ASP A 29 -1.20 10.28 2.17
CA ASP A 29 0.12 10.45 2.77
C ASP A 29 0.91 9.14 2.61
N ALA A 30 2.09 9.24 2.01
CA ALA A 30 2.92 8.06 1.76
C ALA A 30 3.30 7.35 3.06
N ASP A 31 3.56 8.12 4.11
CA ASP A 31 3.92 7.54 5.41
C ASP A 31 2.75 6.79 6.02
N GLU A 32 1.54 7.32 5.89
CA GLU A 32 0.36 6.63 6.39
C GLU A 32 0.09 5.35 5.63
N VAL A 33 0.26 5.38 4.31
CA VAL A 33 0.08 4.18 3.50
C VAL A 33 1.11 3.12 3.88
N LYS A 34 2.34 3.53 4.10
CA LYS A 34 3.39 2.60 4.52
C LYS A 34 3.06 1.98 5.87
N ALA A 35 2.56 2.78 6.81
CA ALA A 35 2.16 2.28 8.12
C ALA A 35 1.00 1.29 7.99
N PHE A 36 0.04 1.58 7.10
CA PHE A 36 -1.07 0.68 6.83
C PHE A 36 -0.57 -0.67 6.32
N VAL A 37 0.38 -0.63 5.38
CA VAL A 37 0.94 -1.86 4.82
C VAL A 37 1.64 -2.67 5.91
N LEU A 38 2.42 -2.01 6.75
CA LEU A 38 3.14 -2.69 7.82
C LEU A 38 2.19 -3.27 8.86
N GLN A 39 1.05 -2.62 9.08
CA GLN A 39 0.04 -3.13 9.99
C GLN A 39 -0.60 -4.42 9.46
N LYS A 40 -0.84 -4.46 8.15
CA LYS A 40 -1.45 -5.64 7.53
C LYS A 40 -0.44 -6.74 7.26
N LEU A 41 0.81 -6.37 7.03
CA LEU A 41 1.87 -7.31 6.68
C LEU A 41 3.08 -7.06 7.57
N PRO A 42 2.99 -7.42 8.86
CA PRO A 42 4.05 -7.11 9.82
C PRO A 42 5.38 -7.78 9.48
N THR A 43 5.37 -8.84 8.68
CA THR A 43 6.61 -9.49 8.26
C THR A 43 7.50 -8.60 7.41
N LEU A 44 6.95 -7.50 6.87
CA LEU A 44 7.72 -6.57 6.06
C LEU A 44 8.46 -5.51 6.88
N LYS A 45 8.33 -5.54 8.19
CA LYS A 45 8.87 -4.50 9.06
C LYS A 45 10.36 -4.28 8.87
N ASN A 46 11.12 -5.35 8.66
CA ASN A 46 12.56 -5.27 8.50
C ASN A 46 13.00 -5.56 7.07
N LYS A 47 12.10 -5.43 6.11
CA LYS A 47 12.40 -5.70 4.71
C LYS A 47 12.17 -4.45 3.88
N GLU A 48 12.94 -4.32 2.83
CA GLU A 48 12.70 -3.26 1.86
C GLU A 48 11.60 -3.68 0.92
N PHE A 49 10.63 -2.79 0.76
CA PHE A 49 9.52 -3.05 -0.16
C PHE A 49 9.10 -1.76 -0.82
N THR A 50 8.45 -1.88 -1.96
CA THR A 50 7.89 -0.75 -2.66
C THR A 50 6.40 -0.94 -2.81
N ILE A 51 5.69 0.17 -2.91
CA ILE A 51 4.24 0.18 -3.06
C ILE A 51 3.91 0.81 -4.39
N LYS A 52 3.18 0.07 -5.23
CA LYS A 52 2.71 0.59 -6.51
C LYS A 52 1.21 0.80 -6.41
N PHE A 53 0.78 2.01 -6.67
CA PHE A 53 -0.64 2.32 -6.63
C PHE A 53 -1.28 1.94 -7.96
N THR A 54 -2.35 1.16 -7.89
CA THR A 54 -3.09 0.73 -9.07
C THR A 54 -4.55 1.11 -8.90
N ASN A 55 -5.06 1.88 -9.83
CA ASN A 55 -6.44 2.31 -9.81
C ASN A 55 -7.20 1.48 -10.83
N LYS A 56 -7.85 0.44 -10.37
CA LYS A 56 -8.64 -0.41 -11.25
C LYS A 56 -10.08 0.05 -11.25
N ILE A 57 -10.58 0.16 -12.43
CA ILE A 57 -11.98 0.53 -12.63
C ILE A 57 -12.81 -0.71 -12.89
#